data_008d8d11c3cd315f1ea046a5374b8545
#
_entry.id   008d8d11c3cd315f1ea046a5374b8545
#
_cell.length_a   1.000
_cell.length_b   1.000
_cell.length_c   1.000
_cell.angle_alpha   90.00
_cell.angle_beta   90.00
_cell.angle_gamma   90.00
#
_symmetry.space_group_name_H-M   'P 1'
#
loop_
_entity.id
_entity.type
_entity.pdbx_description
1 polymer ?
#
loop_
_entity_poly.entity_id
_entity_poly.type
_entity_poly.pdbx_seq_one_letter_code
_entity_poly.pdbx_strand_id
1 'polypeptide(L)'
;SASGGRGRTPPLRRGSIQKMRRKGGGMTKKKGILLGSLAVLALVLIYVLYRFNYLPHPKYTNEKFGIETYRSQVDRDGDGVDDQTDILQSVRAYLATRPKYKSKYYATGYPDDGYGVCTDVVAFGLRGAGYDLMELVHEDVLAHGDRYDIDPVDENIDFRRVRNLKVFFRYNATALTTDIYDIDQWQGGDIVIFENHIGIVSDKRNGRGVAFVLHNGSPLQLFYEEDILEHRDDLVGHYRMS
;
A
#
# COMPACT_ATOMS: atom_id res chain seq x y z
N SER A 1 56.64 17.26 98.79
CA SER A 1 55.27 17.77 98.53
C SER A 1 55.08 18.16 97.03
N ALA A 2 54.41 17.37 96.31
CA ALA A 2 53.90 17.63 94.99
C ALA A 2 52.60 16.91 94.70
N SER A 3 51.53 17.64 94.50
CA SER A 3 50.20 17.12 94.28
C SER A 3 49.97 16.83 92.79
N GLY A 4 49.50 15.67 92.53
CA GLY A 4 49.14 15.28 91.17
C GLY A 4 47.72 15.70 90.79
N GLY A 5 47.63 16.39 89.63
CA GLY A 5 46.35 16.68 89.02
C GLY A 5 45.96 15.67 87.95
N ARG A 6 44.84 15.04 88.14
CA ARG A 6 44.24 14.07 87.17
C ARG A 6 43.44 14.87 86.11
N GLY A 7 43.90 14.85 84.88
CA GLY A 7 43.14 15.36 83.77
C GLY A 7 42.01 14.35 83.37
N ARG A 8 40.77 14.84 83.29
CA ARG A 8 39.63 14.10 82.78
C ARG A 8 39.53 14.35 81.29
N THR A 9 39.67 13.32 80.50
CA THR A 9 39.34 13.32 79.10
C THR A 9 37.81 13.39 78.82
N PRO A 10 37.30 14.25 77.98
CA PRO A 10 35.87 14.29 77.68
C PRO A 10 35.46 13.11 76.73
N PRO A 11 34.23 12.60 76.82
CA PRO A 11 33.76 11.46 76.01
C PRO A 11 33.58 11.87 74.55
N LEU A 12 34.02 10.98 73.67
CA LEU A 12 33.83 11.04 72.22
C LEU A 12 32.33 11.04 71.87
N ARG A 13 31.87 12.12 71.22
CA ARG A 13 30.55 12.25 70.63
C ARG A 13 30.40 11.25 69.52
N ARG A 14 29.55 10.21 69.68
CA ARG A 14 29.13 9.31 68.61
C ARG A 14 28.34 10.13 67.60
N GLY A 15 28.94 10.36 66.43
CA GLY A 15 28.23 10.93 65.29
C GLY A 15 27.16 9.98 64.84
N SER A 16 25.91 10.41 64.92
CA SER A 16 24.77 9.70 64.33
C SER A 16 24.89 9.71 62.82
N ILE A 17 25.18 8.56 62.20
CA ILE A 17 25.10 8.36 60.76
C ILE A 17 23.60 8.41 60.37
N GLN A 18 23.17 9.57 59.92
CA GLN A 18 21.87 9.74 59.31
C GLN A 18 21.85 8.91 58.00
N LYS A 19 21.20 7.76 58.09
CA LYS A 19 20.93 6.88 56.95
C LYS A 19 19.98 7.65 56.00
N MET A 20 20.54 8.27 54.95
CA MET A 20 19.77 8.87 53.86
C MET A 20 18.88 7.80 53.25
N ARG A 21 17.65 7.76 53.67
CA ARG A 21 16.58 6.91 53.12
C ARG A 21 16.26 7.46 51.76
N ARG A 22 16.89 6.93 50.70
CA ARG A 22 16.47 7.16 49.33
C ARG A 22 14.97 6.81 49.26
N LYS A 23 14.13 7.85 49.15
CA LYS A 23 12.73 7.68 48.78
C LYS A 23 12.75 7.15 47.33
N GLY A 24 12.77 5.82 47.18
CA GLY A 24 12.42 5.18 45.92
C GLY A 24 10.97 5.58 45.65
N GLY A 25 10.77 6.50 44.65
CA GLY A 25 9.45 6.92 44.20
C GLY A 25 8.77 5.76 43.52
N GLY A 26 8.17 4.83 44.32
CA GLY A 26 7.30 3.80 43.81
C GLY A 26 6.12 4.46 43.11
N MET A 27 5.98 4.18 41.79
CA MET A 27 4.89 4.61 40.98
C MET A 27 3.57 4.19 41.67
N THR A 28 2.71 5.14 42.03
CA THR A 28 1.43 4.79 42.67
C THR A 28 0.62 3.88 41.77
N LYS A 29 -0.17 2.92 42.33
CA LYS A 29 -0.97 1.97 41.52
C LYS A 29 -1.81 2.67 40.46
N LYS A 30 -2.39 3.85 40.77
CA LYS A 30 -3.15 4.67 39.82
C LYS A 30 -2.30 5.18 38.64
N LYS A 31 -1.08 5.64 38.88
CA LYS A 31 -0.14 6.06 37.80
C LYS A 31 0.31 4.86 36.96
N GLY A 32 0.51 3.69 37.56
CA GLY A 32 0.82 2.46 36.85
C GLY A 32 -0.30 2.00 35.92
N ILE A 33 -1.55 2.05 36.39
CA ILE A 33 -2.74 1.73 35.58
C ILE A 33 -2.88 2.73 34.43
N LEU A 34 -2.74 4.03 34.67
CA LEU A 34 -2.83 5.06 33.64
C LEU A 34 -1.75 4.87 32.55
N LEU A 35 -0.51 4.62 32.94
CA LEU A 35 0.58 4.35 31.98
C LEU A 35 0.33 3.07 31.19
N GLY A 36 -0.17 2.02 31.82
CA GLY A 36 -0.57 0.79 31.15
C GLY A 36 -1.68 1.02 30.11
N SER A 37 -2.72 1.79 30.48
CA SER A 37 -3.80 2.14 29.55
C SER A 37 -3.32 2.96 28.36
N LEU A 38 -2.43 3.92 28.58
CA LEU A 38 -1.84 4.72 27.51
C LEU A 38 -0.97 3.87 26.58
N ALA A 39 -0.21 2.92 27.12
CA ALA A 39 0.59 2.00 26.30
C ALA A 39 -0.29 1.11 25.41
N VAL A 40 -1.39 0.58 25.96
CA VAL A 40 -2.35 -0.24 25.18
C VAL A 40 -2.99 0.61 24.07
N LEU A 41 -3.43 1.86 24.38
CA LEU A 41 -3.99 2.76 23.37
C LEU A 41 -2.98 3.09 22.26
N ALA A 42 -1.71 3.31 22.62
CA ALA A 42 -0.65 3.55 21.63
C ALA A 42 -0.43 2.32 20.72
N LEU A 43 -0.41 1.11 21.28
CA LEU A 43 -0.28 -0.12 20.48
C LEU A 43 -1.47 -0.33 19.55
N VAL A 44 -2.70 -0.08 20.02
CA VAL A 44 -3.90 -0.13 19.18
C VAL A 44 -3.82 0.89 18.05
N LEU A 45 -3.40 2.13 18.34
CA LEU A 45 -3.23 3.16 17.32
C LEU A 45 -2.18 2.76 16.28
N ILE A 46 -1.02 2.25 16.70
CA ILE A 46 0.04 1.75 15.80
C ILE A 46 -0.51 0.62 14.92
N TYR A 47 -1.24 -0.33 15.51
CA TYR A 47 -1.87 -1.42 14.78
C TYR A 47 -2.87 -0.90 13.73
N VAL A 48 -3.73 0.06 14.08
CA VAL A 48 -4.68 0.66 13.16
C VAL A 48 -3.95 1.40 12.03
N LEU A 49 -2.95 2.21 12.35
CA LEU A 49 -2.16 2.91 11.34
C LEU A 49 -1.45 1.94 10.39
N TYR A 50 -0.90 0.85 10.92
CA TYR A 50 -0.29 -0.21 10.11
C TYR A 50 -1.34 -0.88 9.23
N ARG A 51 -2.47 -1.32 9.81
CA ARG A 51 -3.56 -2.02 9.11
C ARG A 51 -4.14 -1.24 7.92
N PHE A 52 -4.15 0.09 8.00
CA PHE A 52 -4.67 0.98 6.97
C PHE A 52 -3.58 1.63 6.10
N ASN A 53 -2.39 1.04 6.04
CA ASN A 53 -1.26 1.50 5.23
C ASN A 53 -0.78 2.95 5.53
N TYR A 54 -1.03 3.48 6.73
CA TYR A 54 -0.43 4.74 7.18
C TYR A 54 1.00 4.58 7.69
N LEU A 55 1.45 3.35 7.93
CA LEU A 55 2.84 3.00 8.23
C LEU A 55 3.40 2.12 7.10
N PRO A 56 4.70 2.23 6.78
CA PRO A 56 5.30 1.42 5.73
C PRO A 56 5.30 -0.07 6.12
N HIS A 57 4.93 -0.92 5.17
CA HIS A 57 5.00 -2.37 5.29
C HIS A 57 6.34 -2.90 4.76
N PRO A 58 6.90 -3.98 5.36
CA PRO A 58 8.06 -4.66 4.81
C PRO A 58 7.74 -5.21 3.42
N LYS A 59 8.65 -4.96 2.46
CA LYS A 59 8.50 -5.39 1.07
C LYS A 59 9.57 -6.40 0.72
N TYR A 60 9.15 -7.48 0.08
CA TYR A 60 10.00 -8.57 -0.38
C TYR A 60 9.82 -8.76 -1.87
N THR A 61 10.79 -9.38 -2.52
CA THR A 61 10.74 -9.71 -3.95
C THR A 61 10.33 -11.17 -4.16
N ASN A 62 10.09 -11.55 -5.42
CA ASN A 62 9.75 -12.90 -5.83
C ASN A 62 10.79 -13.92 -5.36
N GLU A 63 12.10 -13.58 -5.41
CA GLU A 63 13.19 -14.48 -5.04
C GLU A 63 13.08 -15.02 -3.60
N LYS A 64 12.59 -14.19 -2.66
CA LYS A 64 12.41 -14.63 -1.26
C LYS A 64 11.47 -15.84 -1.15
N PHE A 65 10.53 -15.97 -2.07
CA PHE A 65 9.50 -17.01 -2.06
C PHE A 65 9.75 -18.09 -3.13
N GLY A 66 10.87 -18.02 -3.86
CA GLY A 66 11.20 -18.95 -4.94
C GLY A 66 10.28 -18.81 -6.15
N ILE A 67 9.66 -17.65 -6.33
CA ILE A 67 8.73 -17.37 -7.42
C ILE A 67 9.52 -16.87 -8.62
N GLU A 68 9.35 -17.53 -9.77
CA GLU A 68 9.87 -17.04 -11.04
C GLU A 68 9.10 -15.82 -11.50
N THR A 69 9.80 -14.76 -11.91
CA THR A 69 9.16 -13.54 -12.42
C THR A 69 8.66 -13.81 -13.83
N TYR A 70 7.36 -13.63 -14.03
CA TYR A 70 6.74 -13.77 -15.34
C TYR A 70 7.20 -12.66 -16.29
N ARG A 71 7.44 -13.03 -17.54
CA ARG A 71 7.69 -12.14 -18.67
C ARG A 71 6.73 -12.49 -19.80
N SER A 72 6.12 -11.48 -20.40
CA SER A 72 5.27 -11.67 -21.57
C SER A 72 6.09 -12.16 -22.77
N GLN A 73 5.44 -12.88 -23.67
CA GLN A 73 6.01 -13.18 -24.99
C GLN A 73 5.66 -12.09 -26.01
N VAL A 74 4.86 -11.11 -25.60
CA VAL A 74 4.41 -9.98 -26.41
C VAL A 74 5.24 -8.74 -26.06
N ASP A 75 5.63 -8.02 -27.08
CA ASP A 75 6.25 -6.69 -27.08
C ASP A 75 5.44 -5.88 -28.11
N ARG A 76 4.35 -5.26 -27.64
CA ARG A 76 3.32 -4.68 -28.51
C ARG A 76 3.79 -3.40 -29.18
N ASP A 77 4.56 -2.58 -28.47
CA ASP A 77 5.07 -1.32 -29.01
C ASP A 77 6.41 -1.48 -29.75
N GLY A 78 7.07 -2.65 -29.65
CA GLY A 78 8.24 -3.02 -30.38
C GLY A 78 9.52 -2.35 -29.88
N ASP A 79 9.58 -1.96 -28.60
CA ASP A 79 10.73 -1.27 -28.02
C ASP A 79 11.82 -2.23 -27.47
N GLY A 80 11.54 -3.55 -27.44
CA GLY A 80 12.46 -4.61 -26.99
C GLY A 80 12.28 -4.99 -25.52
N VAL A 81 11.27 -4.44 -24.84
CA VAL A 81 10.83 -4.82 -23.48
C VAL A 81 9.52 -5.59 -23.59
N ASP A 82 9.31 -6.60 -22.77
CA ASP A 82 8.05 -7.33 -22.77
C ASP A 82 6.93 -6.53 -22.10
N ASP A 83 5.69 -6.66 -22.59
CA ASP A 83 4.51 -5.89 -22.14
C ASP A 83 4.32 -5.93 -20.63
N GLN A 84 4.56 -7.07 -19.98
CA GLN A 84 4.38 -7.21 -18.53
C GLN A 84 5.34 -6.32 -17.74
N THR A 85 6.59 -6.27 -18.21
CA THR A 85 7.64 -5.40 -17.65
C THR A 85 7.32 -3.94 -17.90
N ASP A 86 6.87 -3.59 -19.12
CA ASP A 86 6.52 -2.22 -19.49
C ASP A 86 5.34 -1.67 -18.70
N ILE A 87 4.28 -2.45 -18.55
CA ILE A 87 3.13 -2.05 -17.73
C ILE A 87 3.61 -1.68 -16.32
N LEU A 88 4.42 -2.54 -15.69
CA LEU A 88 4.90 -2.29 -14.33
C LEU A 88 5.80 -1.06 -14.25
N GLN A 89 6.72 -0.88 -15.21
CA GLN A 89 7.63 0.27 -15.24
C GLN A 89 6.87 1.57 -15.48
N SER A 90 5.92 1.57 -16.41
CA SER A 90 5.10 2.74 -16.76
C SER A 90 4.19 3.17 -15.63
N VAL A 91 3.57 2.22 -14.91
CA VAL A 91 2.83 2.52 -13.68
C VAL A 91 3.74 3.20 -12.65
N ARG A 92 4.93 2.69 -12.44
CA ARG A 92 5.88 3.29 -11.50
C ARG A 92 6.32 4.68 -11.92
N ALA A 93 6.58 4.89 -13.21
CA ALA A 93 6.91 6.20 -13.77
C ALA A 93 5.77 7.20 -13.55
N TYR A 94 4.52 6.81 -13.85
CA TYR A 94 3.35 7.63 -13.59
C TYR A 94 3.20 7.96 -12.10
N LEU A 95 3.27 6.99 -11.21
CA LEU A 95 3.12 7.21 -9.77
C LEU A 95 4.27 8.01 -9.15
N ALA A 96 5.46 7.99 -9.76
CA ALA A 96 6.58 8.85 -9.36
C ALA A 96 6.28 10.35 -9.56
N THR A 97 5.35 10.71 -10.45
CA THR A 97 4.86 12.10 -10.61
C THR A 97 3.98 12.55 -9.44
N ARG A 98 3.58 11.62 -8.55
CA ARG A 98 2.72 11.86 -7.38
C ARG A 98 1.37 12.49 -7.71
N PRO A 99 0.56 11.88 -8.59
CA PRO A 99 -0.73 12.42 -8.99
C PRO A 99 -1.68 12.48 -7.79
N LYS A 100 -2.17 13.66 -7.43
CA LYS A 100 -3.12 13.84 -6.33
C LYS A 100 -4.46 13.19 -6.67
N TYR A 101 -5.08 12.53 -5.70
CA TYR A 101 -6.38 11.92 -5.92
C TYR A 101 -7.47 12.97 -6.19
N LYS A 102 -8.03 12.94 -7.40
CA LYS A 102 -9.22 13.72 -7.76
C LYS A 102 -9.87 13.14 -9.02
N SER A 103 -11.17 12.81 -8.92
CA SER A 103 -11.95 12.45 -10.08
C SER A 103 -12.39 13.74 -10.80
N LYS A 104 -11.98 13.87 -12.08
CA LYS A 104 -12.33 14.99 -12.99
C LYS A 104 -12.66 14.42 -14.35
N TYR A 105 -13.44 15.17 -15.11
CA TYR A 105 -13.58 14.97 -16.55
C TYR A 105 -12.44 15.67 -17.29
N TYR A 106 -11.88 15.01 -18.29
CA TYR A 106 -10.86 15.56 -19.20
C TYR A 106 -11.34 15.38 -20.64
N ALA A 107 -11.47 16.48 -21.38
CA ALA A 107 -11.90 16.45 -22.78
C ALA A 107 -10.89 15.76 -23.72
N THR A 108 -9.70 15.46 -23.23
CA THR A 108 -8.66 14.69 -23.91
C THR A 108 -8.56 13.25 -23.39
N GLY A 109 -9.48 12.84 -22.52
CA GLY A 109 -9.50 11.53 -21.86
C GLY A 109 -8.50 11.40 -20.71
N TYR A 110 -7.23 11.60 -20.96
CA TYR A 110 -6.17 11.41 -19.97
C TYR A 110 -5.91 12.65 -19.11
N PRO A 111 -5.67 12.48 -17.77
CA PRO A 111 -5.25 13.58 -16.91
C PRO A 111 -3.89 14.17 -17.31
N ASP A 112 -3.80 15.52 -17.32
CA ASP A 112 -2.59 16.27 -17.66
C ASP A 112 -2.21 17.35 -16.62
N ASP A 113 -2.91 17.37 -15.46
CA ASP A 113 -2.84 18.46 -14.48
C ASP A 113 -2.34 18.00 -13.08
N GLY A 114 -1.71 16.83 -13.01
CA GLY A 114 -1.17 16.28 -11.76
C GLY A 114 -2.23 15.71 -10.81
N TYR A 115 -3.45 15.46 -11.32
CA TYR A 115 -4.48 14.67 -10.62
C TYR A 115 -4.69 13.34 -11.33
N GLY A 116 -5.32 12.39 -10.61
CA GLY A 116 -5.69 11.09 -11.16
C GLY A 116 -6.42 10.24 -10.16
N VAL A 117 -6.95 9.11 -10.62
CA VAL A 117 -7.63 8.11 -9.81
C VAL A 117 -7.12 6.71 -10.16
N CYS A 118 -7.68 5.66 -9.56
CA CYS A 118 -7.23 4.28 -9.74
C CYS A 118 -7.22 3.82 -11.20
N THR A 119 -8.22 4.21 -12.00
CA THR A 119 -8.30 3.87 -13.43
C THR A 119 -7.21 4.55 -14.26
N ASP A 120 -6.77 5.74 -13.88
CA ASP A 120 -5.69 6.44 -14.55
C ASP A 120 -4.34 5.72 -14.34
N VAL A 121 -4.11 5.11 -13.16
CA VAL A 121 -2.91 4.29 -12.91
C VAL A 121 -2.83 3.13 -13.90
N VAL A 122 -3.96 2.43 -14.11
CA VAL A 122 -4.03 1.32 -15.06
C VAL A 122 -3.88 1.81 -16.50
N ALA A 123 -4.57 2.89 -16.85
CA ALA A 123 -4.54 3.45 -18.21
C ALA A 123 -3.13 3.92 -18.61
N PHE A 124 -2.42 4.63 -17.75
CA PHE A 124 -1.03 5.03 -18.02
C PHE A 124 -0.06 3.85 -18.03
N GLY A 125 -0.30 2.83 -17.20
CA GLY A 125 0.48 1.59 -17.22
C GLY A 125 0.36 0.87 -18.55
N LEU A 126 -0.87 0.61 -18.99
CA LEU A 126 -1.15 -0.07 -20.26
C LEU A 126 -0.69 0.73 -21.47
N ARG A 127 -0.84 2.05 -21.44
CA ARG A 127 -0.39 2.92 -22.50
C ARG A 127 1.12 2.87 -22.73
N GLY A 128 1.90 2.67 -21.65
CA GLY A 128 3.35 2.51 -21.75
C GLY A 128 3.79 1.22 -22.43
N ALA A 129 2.93 0.21 -22.48
CA ALA A 129 3.14 -1.06 -23.21
C ALA A 129 2.36 -1.06 -24.57
N GLY A 130 2.00 0.09 -25.10
CA GLY A 130 1.33 0.19 -26.40
C GLY A 130 -0.17 -0.12 -26.42
N TYR A 131 -0.83 -0.22 -25.23
CA TYR A 131 -2.28 -0.41 -25.13
C TYR A 131 -2.98 0.91 -24.77
N ASP A 132 -3.51 1.65 -25.74
CA ASP A 132 -4.33 2.82 -25.43
C ASP A 132 -5.71 2.37 -24.94
N LEU A 133 -5.90 2.40 -23.62
CA LEU A 133 -7.12 1.89 -22.98
C LEU A 133 -8.35 2.73 -23.35
N MET A 134 -8.20 4.01 -23.67
CA MET A 134 -9.30 4.87 -24.14
C MET A 134 -9.84 4.36 -25.48
N GLU A 135 -8.95 4.14 -26.44
CA GLU A 135 -9.29 3.62 -27.78
C GLU A 135 -9.87 2.19 -27.68
N LEU A 136 -9.18 1.30 -26.97
CA LEU A 136 -9.58 -0.11 -26.85
C LEU A 136 -10.97 -0.28 -26.21
N VAL A 137 -11.26 0.47 -25.14
CA VAL A 137 -12.58 0.42 -24.48
C VAL A 137 -13.65 1.03 -25.39
N HIS A 138 -13.35 2.15 -26.08
CA HIS A 138 -14.27 2.77 -26.99
C HIS A 138 -14.65 1.83 -28.16
N GLU A 139 -13.67 1.18 -28.77
CA GLU A 139 -13.90 0.18 -29.83
C GLU A 139 -14.75 -0.99 -29.35
N ASP A 140 -14.45 -1.56 -28.15
CA ASP A 140 -15.23 -2.67 -27.59
C ASP A 140 -16.66 -2.24 -27.26
N VAL A 141 -16.87 -1.02 -26.74
CA VAL A 141 -18.21 -0.47 -26.47
C VAL A 141 -19.01 -0.31 -27.77
N LEU A 142 -18.39 0.21 -28.86
CA LEU A 142 -19.06 0.34 -30.14
C LEU A 142 -19.40 -1.00 -30.78
N ALA A 143 -18.52 -2.00 -30.64
CA ALA A 143 -18.72 -3.34 -31.21
C ALA A 143 -19.70 -4.21 -30.38
N HIS A 144 -19.76 -4.01 -29.06
CA HIS A 144 -20.45 -4.90 -28.12
C HIS A 144 -21.20 -4.09 -27.03
N GLY A 145 -21.90 -3.03 -27.42
CA GLY A 145 -22.59 -2.12 -26.49
C GLY A 145 -23.59 -2.80 -25.55
N ASP A 146 -24.15 -3.94 -25.97
CA ASP A 146 -25.03 -4.79 -25.17
C ASP A 146 -24.39 -5.37 -23.89
N ARG A 147 -23.06 -5.42 -23.82
CA ARG A 147 -22.30 -5.85 -22.63
C ARG A 147 -22.15 -4.76 -21.58
N TYR A 148 -22.34 -3.50 -21.96
CA TYR A 148 -22.07 -2.32 -21.17
C TYR A 148 -23.36 -1.61 -20.76
N ASP A 149 -23.35 -1.01 -19.57
CA ASP A 149 -24.40 -0.11 -19.11
C ASP A 149 -23.90 1.35 -19.30
N ILE A 150 -23.89 1.78 -20.57
CA ILE A 150 -23.37 3.09 -20.99
C ILE A 150 -24.39 3.76 -21.90
N ASP A 151 -24.88 4.94 -21.50
CA ASP A 151 -25.71 5.83 -22.30
C ASP A 151 -25.64 7.27 -21.75
N PRO A 152 -25.16 8.25 -22.50
CA PRO A 152 -24.48 8.14 -23.80
C PRO A 152 -23.04 7.64 -23.72
N VAL A 153 -22.53 7.11 -24.83
CA VAL A 153 -21.11 6.73 -24.97
C VAL A 153 -20.24 7.99 -25.00
N ASP A 154 -19.19 8.00 -24.19
CA ASP A 154 -18.18 9.07 -24.14
C ASP A 154 -16.79 8.47 -23.97
N GLU A 155 -16.00 8.42 -25.03
CA GLU A 155 -14.65 7.84 -25.06
C GLU A 155 -13.72 8.45 -24.00
N ASN A 156 -13.89 9.75 -23.68
CA ASN A 156 -13.03 10.47 -22.76
C ASN A 156 -13.22 10.06 -21.28
N ILE A 157 -14.32 9.35 -20.95
CA ILE A 157 -14.62 8.97 -19.57
C ILE A 157 -14.91 7.47 -19.40
N ASP A 158 -15.35 6.75 -20.45
CA ASP A 158 -15.81 5.37 -20.33
C ASP A 158 -14.69 4.42 -19.88
N PHE A 159 -13.46 4.58 -20.39
CA PHE A 159 -12.29 3.82 -19.94
C PHE A 159 -11.84 4.16 -18.51
N ARG A 160 -12.37 5.23 -17.92
CA ARG A 160 -12.08 5.68 -16.54
C ARG A 160 -13.17 5.28 -15.55
N ARG A 161 -14.04 4.34 -15.91
CA ARG A 161 -15.09 3.76 -15.07
C ARG A 161 -14.76 2.31 -14.73
N VAL A 162 -14.57 2.02 -13.45
CA VAL A 162 -14.26 0.64 -13.00
C VAL A 162 -15.31 -0.36 -13.49
N ARG A 163 -16.60 0.02 -13.50
CA ARG A 163 -17.68 -0.85 -14.01
C ARG A 163 -17.47 -1.26 -15.47
N ASN A 164 -17.00 -0.34 -16.30
CA ASN A 164 -16.75 -0.59 -17.72
C ASN A 164 -15.47 -1.43 -17.89
N LEU A 165 -14.42 -1.13 -17.12
CA LEU A 165 -13.17 -1.89 -17.12
C LEU A 165 -13.38 -3.34 -16.64
N LYS A 166 -14.31 -3.61 -15.72
CA LYS A 166 -14.69 -4.99 -15.34
C LYS A 166 -15.20 -5.77 -16.56
N VAL A 167 -16.02 -5.14 -17.40
CA VAL A 167 -16.51 -5.75 -18.64
C VAL A 167 -15.37 -5.92 -19.63
N PHE A 168 -14.63 -4.85 -19.91
CA PHE A 168 -13.53 -4.86 -20.86
C PHE A 168 -12.52 -5.97 -20.58
N PHE A 169 -11.93 -6.03 -19.37
CA PHE A 169 -10.91 -7.02 -19.05
C PHE A 169 -11.46 -8.45 -19.03
N ARG A 170 -12.72 -8.65 -18.67
CA ARG A 170 -13.37 -9.98 -18.74
C ARG A 170 -13.34 -10.58 -20.14
N TYR A 171 -13.46 -9.77 -21.18
CA TYR A 171 -13.56 -10.22 -22.57
C TYR A 171 -12.26 -10.05 -23.38
N ASN A 172 -11.37 -9.17 -22.91
CA ASN A 172 -10.20 -8.75 -23.70
C ASN A 172 -8.85 -9.04 -23.02
N ALA A 173 -8.85 -9.74 -21.88
CA ALA A 173 -7.63 -10.11 -21.16
C ALA A 173 -7.69 -11.56 -20.66
N THR A 174 -6.54 -12.16 -20.37
CA THR A 174 -6.46 -13.49 -19.78
C THR A 174 -6.88 -13.44 -18.31
N ALA A 175 -7.97 -14.14 -17.94
CA ALA A 175 -8.41 -14.27 -16.58
C ALA A 175 -7.51 -15.22 -15.79
N LEU A 176 -7.11 -14.80 -14.59
CA LEU A 176 -6.26 -15.55 -13.67
C LEU A 176 -7.01 -15.88 -12.37
N THR A 177 -6.37 -16.65 -11.49
CA THR A 177 -6.92 -16.98 -10.18
C THR A 177 -7.17 -15.73 -9.32
N THR A 178 -8.26 -15.73 -8.56
CA THR A 178 -8.52 -14.72 -7.53
C THR A 178 -8.12 -15.19 -6.12
N ASP A 179 -7.55 -16.39 -5.99
CA ASP A 179 -6.94 -16.83 -4.74
C ASP A 179 -5.62 -16.07 -4.55
N ILE A 180 -5.61 -15.15 -3.59
CA ILE A 180 -4.43 -14.31 -3.30
C ILE A 180 -3.27 -15.08 -2.69
N TYR A 181 -3.50 -16.33 -2.24
CA TYR A 181 -2.49 -17.22 -1.68
C TYR A 181 -1.88 -18.18 -2.71
N ASP A 182 -2.41 -18.20 -3.93
CA ASP A 182 -1.76 -18.80 -5.10
C ASP A 182 -0.70 -17.81 -5.62
N ILE A 183 0.29 -17.56 -4.74
CA ILE A 183 1.18 -16.39 -4.80
C ILE A 183 2.04 -16.30 -6.07
N ASP A 184 2.37 -17.41 -6.72
CA ASP A 184 3.13 -17.44 -7.95
C ASP A 184 2.33 -17.00 -9.19
N GLN A 185 1.01 -17.09 -9.14
CA GLN A 185 0.12 -16.59 -10.19
C GLN A 185 -0.01 -15.06 -10.22
N TRP A 186 0.27 -14.39 -9.10
CA TRP A 186 0.20 -12.94 -8.96
C TRP A 186 1.51 -12.29 -9.35
N GLN A 187 1.60 -11.73 -10.54
CA GLN A 187 2.83 -11.16 -11.08
C GLN A 187 2.74 -9.64 -11.26
N GLY A 188 3.89 -8.96 -11.14
CA GLY A 188 3.95 -7.52 -11.35
C GLY A 188 3.51 -7.15 -12.77
N GLY A 189 2.60 -6.19 -12.93
CA GLY A 189 2.00 -5.81 -14.21
C GLY A 189 0.60 -6.40 -14.45
N ASP A 190 0.17 -7.40 -13.67
CA ASP A 190 -1.20 -7.90 -13.75
C ASP A 190 -2.21 -6.85 -13.29
N ILE A 191 -3.42 -6.91 -13.81
CA ILE A 191 -4.54 -6.04 -13.46
C ILE A 191 -5.36 -6.71 -12.36
N VAL A 192 -5.61 -6.01 -11.26
CA VAL A 192 -6.48 -6.46 -10.17
C VAL A 192 -7.71 -5.57 -10.06
N ILE A 193 -8.90 -6.17 -10.00
CA ILE A 193 -10.18 -5.46 -9.97
C ILE A 193 -10.97 -5.85 -8.73
N PHE A 194 -11.42 -4.83 -8.02
CA PHE A 194 -12.36 -4.91 -6.90
C PHE A 194 -13.73 -4.36 -7.34
N GLU A 195 -14.75 -4.44 -6.50
CA GLU A 195 -16.10 -3.97 -6.88
C GLU A 195 -16.12 -2.51 -7.38
N ASN A 196 -15.40 -1.61 -6.72
CA ASN A 196 -15.38 -0.19 -7.07
C ASN A 196 -13.96 0.38 -7.18
N HIS A 197 -12.95 -0.49 -7.37
CA HIS A 197 -11.57 -0.09 -7.42
C HIS A 197 -10.77 -0.97 -8.38
N ILE A 198 -9.64 -0.46 -8.88
CA ILE A 198 -8.75 -1.18 -9.79
C ILE A 198 -7.30 -0.76 -9.50
N GLY A 199 -6.36 -1.64 -9.79
CA GLY A 199 -4.93 -1.34 -9.68
C GLY A 199 -4.08 -2.30 -10.49
N ILE A 200 -2.77 -2.11 -10.41
CA ILE A 200 -1.78 -3.01 -11.00
C ILE A 200 -1.06 -3.76 -9.89
N VAL A 201 -0.92 -5.05 -10.05
CA VAL A 201 -0.16 -5.92 -9.14
C VAL A 201 1.31 -5.51 -9.18
N SER A 202 1.93 -5.40 -8.01
CA SER A 202 3.36 -5.08 -7.87
C SER A 202 4.22 -6.35 -7.88
N ASP A 203 5.50 -6.20 -8.19
CA ASP A 203 6.55 -7.21 -7.97
C ASP A 203 7.01 -7.27 -6.49
N LYS A 204 6.43 -6.44 -5.60
CA LYS A 204 6.66 -6.45 -4.16
C LYS A 204 5.59 -7.26 -3.46
N ARG A 205 6.02 -7.96 -2.39
CA ARG A 205 5.19 -8.89 -1.63
C ARG A 205 5.31 -8.62 -0.14
N ASN A 206 4.28 -8.96 0.61
CA ASN A 206 4.32 -8.95 2.07
C ASN A 206 5.05 -10.19 2.64
N GLY A 207 5.08 -10.33 3.97
CA GLY A 207 5.76 -11.44 4.65
C GLY A 207 5.18 -12.83 4.37
N ARG A 208 3.98 -12.93 3.81
CA ARG A 208 3.28 -14.16 3.41
C ARG A 208 3.38 -14.46 1.90
N GLY A 209 4.05 -13.60 1.14
CA GLY A 209 4.18 -13.75 -0.30
C GLY A 209 3.05 -13.10 -1.10
N VAL A 210 2.02 -12.55 -0.44
CA VAL A 210 0.92 -11.86 -1.13
C VAL A 210 1.43 -10.56 -1.73
N ALA A 211 1.05 -10.29 -2.99
CA ALA A 211 1.53 -9.14 -3.74
C ALA A 211 0.96 -7.81 -3.21
N PHE A 212 1.73 -6.75 -3.34
CA PHE A 212 1.25 -5.38 -3.16
C PHE A 212 0.49 -4.93 -4.41
N VAL A 213 -0.29 -3.86 -4.28
CA VAL A 213 -1.02 -3.25 -5.40
C VAL A 213 -0.55 -1.81 -5.57
N LEU A 214 -0.30 -1.44 -6.84
CA LEU A 214 -0.02 -0.08 -7.28
C LEU A 214 -1.34 0.58 -7.67
N HIS A 215 -1.74 1.63 -6.96
CA HIS A 215 -3.02 2.30 -7.17
C HIS A 215 -3.04 3.73 -6.64
N ASN A 216 -4.09 4.49 -7.01
CA ASN A 216 -4.41 5.80 -6.45
C ASN A 216 -5.90 5.80 -6.06
N GLY A 217 -6.20 5.46 -4.80
CA GLY A 217 -7.55 5.13 -4.36
C GLY A 217 -8.23 6.15 -3.45
N SER A 218 -7.48 7.13 -2.89
CA SER A 218 -8.03 8.04 -1.88
C SER A 218 -7.21 9.31 -1.73
N PRO A 219 -7.84 10.46 -1.41
CA PRO A 219 -7.10 11.68 -1.09
C PRO A 219 -6.29 11.59 0.22
N LEU A 220 -6.55 10.58 1.05
CA LEU A 220 -5.84 10.32 2.30
C LEU A 220 -4.75 9.25 2.17
N GLN A 221 -4.56 8.68 0.98
CA GLN A 221 -3.54 7.67 0.70
C GLN A 221 -2.15 8.27 0.79
N LEU A 222 -1.25 7.61 1.53
CA LEU A 222 0.14 8.06 1.71
C LEU A 222 1.11 7.37 0.74
N PHE A 223 0.84 6.12 0.39
CA PHE A 223 1.68 5.30 -0.46
C PHE A 223 0.88 4.80 -1.65
N TYR A 224 1.44 4.85 -2.86
CA TYR A 224 0.78 4.32 -4.06
C TYR A 224 0.95 2.80 -4.24
N GLU A 225 1.85 2.17 -3.48
CA GLU A 225 2.10 0.74 -3.46
C GLU A 225 1.79 0.21 -2.07
N GLU A 226 0.62 -0.45 -1.92
CA GLU A 226 0.04 -0.82 -0.63
C GLU A 226 -0.29 -2.32 -0.54
N ASP A 227 -0.21 -2.86 0.69
CA ASP A 227 -0.62 -4.21 1.04
C ASP A 227 -2.13 -4.23 1.29
N ILE A 228 -2.92 -4.39 0.22
CA ILE A 228 -4.39 -4.29 0.32
C ILE A 228 -5.13 -5.60 0.00
N LEU A 229 -4.50 -6.57 -0.69
CA LEU A 229 -5.20 -7.78 -1.13
C LEU A 229 -5.79 -8.57 0.03
N GLU A 230 -5.05 -8.72 1.14
CA GLU A 230 -5.53 -9.44 2.33
C GLU A 230 -6.53 -8.64 3.17
N HIS A 231 -6.78 -7.39 2.79
CA HIS A 231 -7.58 -6.45 3.56
C HIS A 231 -8.88 -6.06 2.88
N ARG A 232 -9.12 -6.65 1.71
CA ARG A 232 -10.32 -6.42 0.90
C ARG A 232 -11.03 -7.74 0.67
N ASP A 233 -12.35 -7.72 0.80
CA ASP A 233 -13.28 -8.85 0.58
C ASP A 233 -14.09 -8.69 -0.71
N ASP A 234 -13.82 -7.62 -1.47
CA ASP A 234 -14.52 -7.24 -2.70
C ASP A 234 -13.69 -7.45 -3.98
N LEU A 235 -12.73 -8.38 -3.95
CA LEU A 235 -11.95 -8.78 -5.13
C LEU A 235 -12.85 -9.53 -6.13
N VAL A 236 -12.91 -9.04 -7.37
CA VAL A 236 -13.81 -9.60 -8.41
C VAL A 236 -13.08 -10.01 -9.69
N GLY A 237 -11.80 -9.68 -9.83
CA GLY A 237 -11.04 -10.08 -11.02
C GLY A 237 -9.54 -9.91 -10.88
N HIS A 238 -8.82 -10.80 -11.57
CA HIS A 238 -7.37 -10.78 -11.75
C HIS A 238 -7.09 -11.14 -13.20
N TYR A 239 -6.41 -10.27 -13.91
CA TYR A 239 -6.21 -10.36 -15.35
C TYR A 239 -4.79 -10.05 -15.78
N ARG A 240 -4.41 -10.56 -16.97
CA ARG A 240 -3.14 -10.27 -17.64
C ARG A 240 -3.41 -9.87 -19.07
N MET A 241 -2.80 -8.78 -19.53
CA MET A 241 -2.74 -8.45 -20.95
C MET A 241 -1.70 -9.36 -21.64
N SER A 242 -2.06 -9.85 -22.84
CA SER A 242 -1.22 -10.75 -23.63
C SER A 242 -1.62 -10.73 -25.10
#